data_f18e0a02c57b595540400e9a9eecf68b
#
_entry.id   f18e0a02c57b595540400e9a9eecf68b
#
_cell.length_a   1.000
_cell.length_b   1.000
_cell.length_c   1.000
_cell.angle_alpha   90.00
_cell.angle_beta   90.00
_cell.angle_gamma   90.00
#
_symmetry.space_group_name_H-M   'P 1'
#
loop_
_entity.id
_entity.type
_entity.pdbx_description
1 polymer ?
#
loop_
_entity_poly.entity_id
_entity_poly.type
_entity_poly.pdbx_seq_one_letter_code
_entity_poly.pdbx_strand_id
1 'polypeptide(L)'
;MWVAALLALAAQTGEAPPAPAALAPYLINGEVPAGDYRWLRGRFPGATPAEVEAFIAADRFNRACEAWSKAAVQTNLAALGARAVVLDGFYAVPKRCQQFMQLGVGPDVTWAAFSAALDKVRPYALGVVRGVALAEDQLLEKGSLADQLATRTVGEQALRFAWIESGKHEGVTAGYTPLERTIYDGIVTHAMTARDQANTEWLAKIVAVEGWPKRSKVGQNAADAAWLLAQHADNDPAFQLRALRLMTPLVAQKEVDPQQFAMLTDRVELKLSGRQRYGTQWTCAAGKRKPLPLTQDDAATDRLRKTAGLDTIAENAARMDQLYGPCPPDPAQ
;
A
#
# COMPACT_ATOMS: atom_id res chain seq x y z
N MET A 1 -33.56 -4.60 -16.03
CA MET A 1 -32.50 -5.48 -16.54
C MET A 1 -31.09 -4.95 -16.17
N TRP A 2 -30.82 -4.71 -14.86
CA TRP A 2 -29.52 -4.15 -14.39
C TRP A 2 -28.91 -4.95 -13.23
N VAL A 3 -29.39 -6.16 -12.97
CA VAL A 3 -28.96 -6.99 -11.81
C VAL A 3 -27.85 -7.99 -12.17
N ALA A 4 -27.55 -8.19 -13.46
CA ALA A 4 -26.59 -9.23 -13.88
C ALA A 4 -25.13 -8.79 -13.97
N ALA A 5 -24.80 -7.50 -13.73
CA ALA A 5 -23.42 -6.98 -13.84
C ALA A 5 -22.65 -6.97 -12.51
N LEU A 6 -23.26 -7.37 -11.41
CA LEU A 6 -22.67 -7.27 -10.06
C LEU A 6 -21.94 -8.54 -9.58
N LEU A 7 -21.93 -9.61 -10.35
CA LEU A 7 -21.32 -10.90 -9.95
C LEU A 7 -19.97 -11.21 -10.64
N ALA A 8 -19.38 -10.29 -11.35
CA ALA A 8 -18.01 -10.46 -11.87
C ALA A 8 -16.95 -10.05 -10.84
N LEU A 9 -17.07 -10.51 -9.63
CA LEU A 9 -16.05 -10.44 -8.58
C LEU A 9 -15.15 -11.68 -8.68
N ALA A 10 -14.28 -11.75 -9.64
CA ALA A 10 -13.22 -12.74 -9.74
C ALA A 10 -13.23 -13.57 -11.03
N ALA A 11 -12.96 -12.93 -12.14
CA ALA A 11 -12.22 -13.64 -13.17
C ALA A 11 -10.72 -13.44 -12.87
N GLN A 12 -10.23 -13.98 -11.76
CA GLN A 12 -8.79 -14.15 -11.58
C GLN A 12 -8.33 -15.17 -12.61
N THR A 13 -7.40 -14.80 -13.46
CA THR A 13 -6.77 -15.69 -14.44
C THR A 13 -5.91 -16.72 -13.68
N GLY A 14 -6.52 -17.84 -13.33
CA GLY A 14 -5.85 -18.90 -12.61
C GLY A 14 -5.64 -18.64 -11.11
N GLU A 15 -5.25 -19.68 -10.41
CA GLU A 15 -4.88 -19.63 -9.00
C GLU A 15 -3.48 -18.99 -8.84
N ALA A 16 -3.31 -18.19 -7.77
CA ALA A 16 -2.00 -17.61 -7.47
C ALA A 16 -0.95 -18.70 -7.25
N PRO A 17 0.32 -18.49 -7.62
CA PRO A 17 1.37 -19.49 -7.52
C PRO A 17 1.43 -20.15 -6.14
N PRO A 18 1.56 -21.48 -6.03
CA PRO A 18 1.80 -22.15 -4.76
C PRO A 18 3.20 -21.85 -4.25
N ALA A 19 3.38 -21.82 -2.92
CA ALA A 19 4.71 -21.70 -2.33
C ALA A 19 5.58 -22.91 -2.70
N PRO A 20 6.83 -22.70 -3.18
CA PRO A 20 7.75 -23.79 -3.51
C PRO A 20 8.06 -24.69 -2.30
N ALA A 21 8.25 -25.98 -2.54
CA ALA A 21 8.58 -26.97 -1.49
C ALA A 21 9.82 -26.59 -0.67
N ALA A 22 10.83 -25.99 -1.29
CA ALA A 22 12.05 -25.52 -0.61
C ALA A 22 11.75 -24.48 0.48
N LEU A 23 10.60 -23.82 0.45
CA LEU A 23 10.19 -22.82 1.44
C LEU A 23 9.36 -23.42 2.58
N ALA A 24 8.95 -24.69 2.50
CA ALA A 24 8.15 -25.34 3.52
C ALA A 24 8.76 -25.27 4.95
N PRO A 25 10.08 -25.36 5.16
CA PRO A 25 10.68 -25.24 6.50
C PRO A 25 10.49 -23.87 7.18
N TYR A 26 10.13 -22.85 6.43
CA TYR A 26 9.92 -21.47 6.91
C TYR A 26 8.44 -21.12 7.12
N LEU A 27 7.53 -22.05 6.82
CA LEU A 27 6.09 -21.85 6.95
C LEU A 27 5.53 -22.51 8.21
N ILE A 28 4.65 -21.79 8.91
CA ILE A 28 3.80 -22.32 9.97
C ILE A 28 2.35 -22.15 9.52
N ASN A 29 1.61 -23.23 9.40
CA ASN A 29 0.23 -23.22 8.86
C ASN A 29 0.12 -22.56 7.46
N GLY A 30 1.15 -22.74 6.62
CA GLY A 30 1.19 -22.19 5.27
C GLY A 30 1.61 -20.71 5.18
N GLU A 31 2.00 -20.09 6.30
CA GLU A 31 2.42 -18.69 6.36
C GLU A 31 3.81 -18.54 7.01
N VAL A 32 4.58 -17.58 6.53
CA VAL A 32 5.82 -17.15 7.20
C VAL A 32 5.47 -16.37 8.46
N PRO A 33 5.95 -16.75 9.65
CA PRO A 33 5.74 -15.98 10.86
C PRO A 33 6.23 -14.53 10.70
N ALA A 34 5.44 -13.56 11.16
CA ALA A 34 5.79 -12.16 11.06
C ALA A 34 7.20 -11.89 11.66
N GLY A 35 8.05 -11.22 10.90
CA GLY A 35 9.43 -10.93 11.27
C GLY A 35 10.37 -12.15 11.23
N ASP A 36 9.97 -13.26 10.60
CA ASP A 36 10.87 -14.39 10.32
C ASP A 36 11.54 -14.23 8.96
N TYR A 37 12.82 -13.96 8.99
CA TYR A 37 13.65 -13.76 7.79
C TYR A 37 14.71 -14.87 7.62
N ARG A 38 14.58 -16.03 8.29
CA ARG A 38 15.54 -17.14 8.17
C ARG A 38 15.71 -17.62 6.73
N TRP A 39 14.69 -17.52 5.89
CA TRP A 39 14.73 -17.84 4.48
C TRP A 39 15.68 -16.96 3.66
N LEU A 40 16.09 -15.78 4.19
CA LEU A 40 17.13 -14.94 3.59
C LEU A 40 18.54 -15.46 3.79
N ARG A 41 18.76 -16.48 4.65
CA ARG A 41 20.11 -16.99 5.00
C ARG A 41 20.92 -17.33 3.73
N GLY A 42 20.26 -17.88 2.72
CA GLY A 42 20.90 -18.30 1.47
C GLY A 42 21.51 -17.16 0.63
N ARG A 43 21.19 -15.91 0.94
CA ARG A 43 21.80 -14.72 0.34
C ARG A 43 23.22 -14.46 0.84
N PHE A 44 23.56 -14.95 2.03
CA PHE A 44 24.79 -14.58 2.73
C PHE A 44 25.86 -15.66 2.62
N PRO A 45 27.16 -15.30 2.66
CA PRO A 45 28.26 -16.26 2.65
C PRO A 45 28.12 -17.31 3.74
N GLY A 46 28.57 -18.52 3.46
CA GLY A 46 28.53 -19.65 4.39
C GLY A 46 27.15 -20.27 4.59
N ALA A 47 26.20 -19.99 3.69
CA ALA A 47 24.91 -20.67 3.64
C ALA A 47 25.09 -22.13 3.17
N THR A 48 24.26 -23.01 3.69
CA THR A 48 24.15 -24.40 3.20
C THR A 48 23.48 -24.43 1.81
N PRO A 49 23.67 -25.50 1.03
CA PRO A 49 22.98 -25.65 -0.25
C PRO A 49 21.45 -25.53 -0.15
N ALA A 50 20.84 -26.06 0.93
CA ALA A 50 19.40 -25.97 1.14
C ALA A 50 18.92 -24.53 1.43
N GLU A 51 19.70 -23.75 2.18
CA GLU A 51 19.41 -22.34 2.44
C GLU A 51 19.53 -21.50 1.16
N VAL A 52 20.55 -21.77 0.33
CA VAL A 52 20.71 -21.13 -0.99
C VAL A 52 19.53 -21.46 -1.90
N GLU A 53 19.12 -22.73 -1.95
CA GLU A 53 17.94 -23.15 -2.72
C GLU A 53 16.67 -22.46 -2.26
N ALA A 54 16.44 -22.34 -0.95
CA ALA A 54 15.30 -21.66 -0.37
C ALA A 54 15.28 -20.17 -0.77
N PHE A 55 16.41 -19.48 -0.69
CA PHE A 55 16.51 -18.07 -1.11
C PHE A 55 16.20 -17.89 -2.60
N ILE A 56 16.77 -18.75 -3.46
CA ILE A 56 16.48 -18.73 -4.91
C ILE A 56 15.01 -19.05 -5.19
N ALA A 57 14.43 -20.00 -4.45
CA ALA A 57 13.02 -20.35 -4.57
C ALA A 57 12.11 -19.19 -4.16
N ALA A 58 12.44 -18.46 -3.08
CA ALA A 58 11.72 -17.27 -2.65
C ALA A 58 11.74 -16.17 -3.73
N ASP A 59 12.89 -15.91 -4.33
CA ASP A 59 13.04 -14.92 -5.39
C ASP A 59 12.25 -15.30 -6.66
N ARG A 60 12.29 -16.57 -7.09
CA ARG A 60 11.47 -17.08 -8.19
C ARG A 60 9.98 -16.99 -7.89
N PHE A 61 9.59 -17.33 -6.68
CA PHE A 61 8.21 -17.25 -6.22
C PHE A 61 7.70 -15.80 -6.25
N ASN A 62 8.49 -14.84 -5.73
CA ASN A 62 8.13 -13.42 -5.78
C ASN A 62 7.92 -12.92 -7.22
N ARG A 63 8.81 -13.29 -8.15
CA ARG A 63 8.65 -12.94 -9.57
C ARG A 63 7.39 -13.57 -10.20
N ALA A 64 7.09 -14.81 -9.88
CA ALA A 64 5.89 -15.48 -10.36
C ALA A 64 4.62 -14.83 -9.80
N CYS A 65 4.62 -14.47 -8.51
CA CYS A 65 3.55 -13.74 -7.86
C CYS A 65 3.35 -12.33 -8.47
N GLU A 66 4.42 -11.62 -8.76
CA GLU A 66 4.35 -10.31 -9.39
C GLU A 66 3.74 -10.41 -10.80
N ALA A 67 4.21 -11.35 -11.62
CA ALA A 67 3.67 -11.58 -12.96
C ALA A 67 2.18 -11.96 -12.92
N TRP A 68 1.81 -12.85 -12.01
CA TRP A 68 0.42 -13.25 -11.79
C TRP A 68 -0.45 -12.05 -11.36
N SER A 69 0.03 -11.25 -10.41
CA SER A 69 -0.67 -10.07 -9.90
C SER A 69 -0.91 -9.03 -10.99
N LYS A 70 0.12 -8.73 -11.81
CA LYS A 70 -0.02 -7.81 -12.95
C LYS A 70 -1.07 -8.29 -13.96
N ALA A 71 -1.09 -9.59 -14.26
CA ALA A 71 -2.08 -10.18 -15.17
C ALA A 71 -3.50 -10.10 -14.58
N ALA A 72 -3.66 -10.39 -13.29
CA ALA A 72 -4.95 -10.32 -12.59
C ALA A 72 -5.50 -8.88 -12.57
N VAL A 73 -4.64 -7.89 -12.27
CA VAL A 73 -5.02 -6.46 -12.30
C VAL A 73 -5.47 -6.05 -13.70
N GLN A 74 -4.74 -6.43 -14.76
CA GLN A 74 -5.13 -6.10 -16.13
C GLN A 74 -6.47 -6.74 -16.52
N THR A 75 -6.70 -7.99 -16.13
CA THR A 75 -7.97 -8.68 -16.37
C THR A 75 -9.14 -7.96 -15.67
N ASN A 76 -8.95 -7.57 -14.41
CA ASN A 76 -9.98 -6.87 -13.64
C ASN A 76 -10.26 -5.47 -14.20
N LEU A 77 -9.23 -4.76 -14.68
CA LEU A 77 -9.40 -3.47 -15.35
C LEU A 77 -10.10 -3.62 -16.71
N ALA A 78 -9.74 -4.65 -17.49
CA ALA A 78 -10.38 -4.92 -18.78
C ALA A 78 -11.88 -5.17 -18.63
N ALA A 79 -12.32 -5.85 -17.57
CA ALA A 79 -13.74 -6.01 -17.25
C ALA A 79 -14.46 -4.67 -16.98
N LEU A 80 -13.73 -3.61 -16.66
CA LEU A 80 -14.22 -2.24 -16.50
C LEU A 80 -14.01 -1.37 -17.76
N GLY A 81 -13.58 -1.96 -18.89
CA GLY A 81 -13.23 -1.22 -20.10
C GLY A 81 -12.00 -0.33 -19.95
N ALA A 82 -11.06 -0.70 -19.07
CA ALA A 82 -9.84 0.05 -18.80
C ALA A 82 -8.60 -0.84 -18.90
N ARG A 83 -7.42 -0.20 -18.97
CA ARG A 83 -6.12 -0.85 -18.96
C ARG A 83 -5.13 0.02 -18.21
N ALA A 84 -4.30 -0.57 -17.36
CA ALA A 84 -3.17 0.15 -16.78
C ALA A 84 -1.98 0.17 -17.74
N VAL A 85 -1.33 1.34 -17.86
CA VAL A 85 -0.06 1.50 -18.58
C VAL A 85 1.13 1.54 -17.62
N VAL A 86 0.89 1.87 -16.35
CA VAL A 86 1.90 1.84 -15.29
C VAL A 86 1.48 0.81 -14.24
N LEU A 87 2.23 -0.25 -14.14
CA LEU A 87 2.09 -1.30 -13.14
C LEU A 87 3.45 -1.55 -12.48
N ASP A 88 4.07 -0.49 -11.95
CA ASP A 88 5.31 -0.59 -11.21
C ASP A 88 5.00 -0.58 -9.71
N GLY A 89 5.50 -1.58 -9.00
CA GLY A 89 5.31 -1.71 -7.56
C GLY A 89 4.42 -2.89 -7.16
N PHE A 90 4.12 -2.95 -5.89
CA PHE A 90 3.38 -4.06 -5.27
C PHE A 90 1.87 -3.90 -5.50
N TYR A 91 1.35 -4.56 -6.52
CA TYR A 91 -0.09 -4.67 -6.73
C TYR A 91 -0.61 -5.96 -6.13
N ALA A 92 -1.87 -5.93 -5.71
CA ALA A 92 -2.75 -7.03 -5.26
C ALA A 92 -2.12 -8.42 -5.23
N VAL A 93 -0.98 -8.54 -4.57
CA VAL A 93 -0.38 -9.84 -4.33
C VAL A 93 -1.18 -10.49 -3.21
N PRO A 94 -1.79 -11.66 -3.43
CA PRO A 94 -2.50 -12.36 -2.37
C PRO A 94 -1.56 -12.52 -1.17
N LYS A 95 -2.12 -12.58 0.03
CA LYS A 95 -1.36 -12.68 1.29
C LYS A 95 -0.19 -13.68 1.21
N ARG A 96 -0.41 -14.84 0.56
CA ARG A 96 0.65 -15.83 0.34
C ARG A 96 1.83 -15.33 -0.50
N CYS A 97 1.61 -14.39 -1.41
CA CYS A 97 2.64 -13.81 -2.26
C CYS A 97 3.45 -12.71 -1.57
N GLN A 98 2.99 -12.15 -0.46
CA GLN A 98 3.69 -11.10 0.29
C GLN A 98 4.70 -11.66 1.31
N GLN A 99 4.67 -12.96 1.55
CA GLN A 99 5.38 -13.60 2.67
C GLN A 99 6.91 -13.57 2.57
N PHE A 100 7.44 -13.55 1.35
CA PHE A 100 8.88 -13.58 1.07
C PHE A 100 9.39 -12.26 0.50
N MET A 101 8.84 -11.14 0.94
CA MET A 101 9.30 -9.83 0.50
C MET A 101 10.74 -9.59 0.94
N GLN A 102 11.60 -9.26 -0.04
CA GLN A 102 13.00 -9.01 0.23
C GLN A 102 13.19 -7.67 0.94
N LEU A 103 14.13 -7.66 1.89
CA LEU A 103 14.60 -6.42 2.52
C LEU A 103 15.73 -5.82 1.69
N GLY A 104 15.78 -4.49 1.61
CA GLY A 104 16.86 -3.72 0.95
C GLY A 104 18.17 -3.75 1.73
N VAL A 105 18.68 -4.96 2.05
CA VAL A 105 19.93 -5.15 2.79
C VAL A 105 21.12 -4.98 1.86
N GLY A 106 22.11 -4.15 2.24
CA GLY A 106 23.32 -3.91 1.47
C GLY A 106 24.15 -5.19 1.22
N PRO A 107 25.02 -5.18 0.16
CA PRO A 107 25.82 -6.36 -0.19
C PRO A 107 26.87 -6.73 0.85
N ASP A 108 27.36 -5.76 1.61
CA ASP A 108 28.44 -5.94 2.60
C ASP A 108 27.94 -6.41 3.97
N VAL A 109 26.63 -6.57 4.15
CA VAL A 109 26.04 -7.04 5.40
C VAL A 109 26.28 -8.54 5.56
N THR A 110 26.85 -8.96 6.68
CA THR A 110 27.02 -10.38 7.02
C THR A 110 25.74 -10.93 7.67
N TRP A 111 25.55 -12.26 7.62
CA TRP A 111 24.44 -12.92 8.32
C TRP A 111 24.45 -12.67 9.82
N ALA A 112 25.64 -12.65 10.44
CA ALA A 112 25.78 -12.39 11.87
C ALA A 112 25.29 -10.97 12.23
N ALA A 113 25.67 -9.96 11.44
CA ALA A 113 25.21 -8.59 11.62
C ALA A 113 23.69 -8.46 11.39
N PHE A 114 23.17 -9.13 10.34
CA PHE A 114 21.73 -9.14 10.06
C PHE A 114 20.94 -9.79 11.21
N SER A 115 21.36 -10.98 11.68
CA SER A 115 20.68 -11.69 12.77
C SER A 115 20.68 -10.89 14.08
N ALA A 116 21.83 -10.29 14.44
CA ALA A 116 21.92 -9.46 15.63
C ALA A 116 21.00 -8.22 15.55
N ALA A 117 20.95 -7.56 14.39
CA ALA A 117 20.05 -6.44 14.16
C ALA A 117 18.57 -6.88 14.21
N LEU A 118 18.25 -8.02 13.60
CA LEU A 118 16.88 -8.58 13.64
C LEU A 118 16.44 -8.92 15.06
N ASP A 119 17.29 -9.58 15.86
CA ASP A 119 16.98 -9.96 17.24
C ASP A 119 16.74 -8.73 18.13
N LYS A 120 17.47 -7.65 17.89
CA LYS A 120 17.29 -6.37 18.58
C LYS A 120 15.96 -5.68 18.21
N VAL A 121 15.60 -5.64 16.93
CA VAL A 121 14.50 -4.83 16.39
C VAL A 121 13.17 -5.58 16.45
N ARG A 122 13.17 -6.88 16.15
CA ARG A 122 11.96 -7.70 15.98
C ARG A 122 10.96 -7.62 17.14
N PRO A 123 11.37 -7.71 18.42
CA PRO A 123 10.41 -7.65 19.53
C PRO A 123 9.61 -6.35 19.54
N TYR A 124 10.27 -5.23 19.28
CA TYR A 124 9.64 -3.92 19.27
C TYR A 124 8.72 -3.75 18.05
N ALA A 125 9.21 -4.06 16.84
CA ALA A 125 8.41 -3.97 15.63
C ALA A 125 7.15 -4.86 15.70
N LEU A 126 7.30 -6.11 16.20
CA LEU A 126 6.16 -7.01 16.41
C LEU A 126 5.22 -6.52 17.52
N GLY A 127 5.74 -5.84 18.55
CA GLY A 127 4.93 -5.18 19.58
C GLY A 127 3.99 -4.15 18.97
N VAL A 128 4.50 -3.29 18.08
CA VAL A 128 3.70 -2.30 17.35
C VAL A 128 2.62 -2.98 16.49
N VAL A 129 3.02 -3.95 15.67
CA VAL A 129 2.09 -4.67 14.76
C VAL A 129 0.99 -5.40 15.53
N ARG A 130 1.34 -6.11 16.60
CA ARG A 130 0.40 -6.85 17.44
C ARG A 130 -0.51 -5.92 18.25
N GLY A 131 0.02 -4.81 18.76
CA GLY A 131 -0.76 -3.81 19.48
C GLY A 131 -1.88 -3.22 18.60
N VAL A 132 -1.56 -2.89 17.35
CA VAL A 132 -2.56 -2.44 16.37
C VAL A 132 -3.60 -3.52 16.09
N ALA A 133 -3.17 -4.76 15.82
CA ALA A 133 -4.08 -5.86 15.55
C ALA A 133 -5.05 -6.13 16.71
N LEU A 134 -4.54 -6.18 17.95
CA LEU A 134 -5.38 -6.39 19.13
C LEU A 134 -6.40 -5.27 19.34
N ALA A 135 -6.00 -4.01 19.12
CA ALA A 135 -6.91 -2.87 19.25
C ALA A 135 -8.04 -2.93 18.21
N GLU A 136 -7.74 -3.32 16.97
CA GLU A 136 -8.75 -3.47 15.93
C GLU A 136 -9.70 -4.65 16.19
N ASP A 137 -9.17 -5.82 16.52
CA ASP A 137 -9.97 -7.04 16.71
C ASP A 137 -11.05 -6.84 17.80
N GLN A 138 -10.72 -6.09 18.86
CA GLN A 138 -11.68 -5.78 19.91
C GLN A 138 -12.80 -4.82 19.49
N LEU A 139 -12.55 -3.94 18.52
CA LEU A 139 -13.45 -2.89 18.09
C LEU A 139 -14.29 -3.26 16.85
N LEU A 140 -13.77 -4.16 15.98
CA LEU A 140 -14.40 -4.47 14.69
C LEU A 140 -15.65 -5.37 14.79
N GLU A 141 -15.78 -6.18 15.86
CA GLU A 141 -16.84 -7.19 15.94
C GLU A 141 -18.24 -6.64 16.25
N LYS A 142 -18.38 -5.41 16.74
CA LYS A 142 -19.62 -4.90 17.35
C LYS A 142 -20.11 -3.54 16.86
N GLY A 143 -19.46 -2.96 15.86
CA GLY A 143 -19.75 -1.60 15.43
C GLY A 143 -20.70 -1.49 14.24
N SER A 144 -21.36 -0.34 14.12
CA SER A 144 -22.01 0.09 12.89
C SER A 144 -21.00 0.15 11.73
N LEU A 145 -21.48 0.30 10.49
CA LEU A 145 -20.58 0.51 9.35
C LEU A 145 -19.65 1.72 9.58
N ALA A 146 -20.16 2.78 10.21
CA ALA A 146 -19.36 3.96 10.55
C ALA A 146 -18.23 3.62 11.54
N ASP A 147 -18.51 2.84 12.58
CA ASP A 147 -17.51 2.41 13.56
C ASP A 147 -16.45 1.51 12.92
N GLN A 148 -16.86 0.58 12.07
CA GLN A 148 -15.95 -0.31 11.35
C GLN A 148 -15.02 0.45 10.40
N LEU A 149 -15.54 1.45 9.66
CA LEU A 149 -14.72 2.32 8.80
C LEU A 149 -13.67 3.09 9.62
N ALA A 150 -14.10 3.73 10.71
CA ALA A 150 -13.21 4.49 11.59
C ALA A 150 -12.12 3.60 12.20
N THR A 151 -12.47 2.43 12.73
CA THR A 151 -11.54 1.51 13.38
C THR A 151 -10.47 1.01 12.40
N ARG A 152 -10.87 0.58 11.19
CA ARG A 152 -9.94 0.11 10.16
C ARG A 152 -8.96 1.21 9.73
N THR A 153 -9.43 2.45 9.64
CA THR A 153 -8.58 3.60 9.31
C THR A 153 -7.59 3.92 10.42
N VAL A 154 -7.98 3.83 11.68
CA VAL A 154 -7.06 4.05 12.82
C VAL A 154 -5.92 3.05 12.81
N GLY A 155 -6.20 1.75 12.64
CA GLY A 155 -5.17 0.72 12.61
C GLY A 155 -4.21 0.85 11.43
N GLU A 156 -4.74 1.13 10.26
CA GLU A 156 -3.97 1.38 9.05
C GLU A 156 -3.06 2.61 9.21
N GLN A 157 -3.58 3.72 9.73
CA GLN A 157 -2.82 4.95 9.96
C GLN A 157 -1.77 4.77 11.07
N ALA A 158 -2.05 4.00 12.10
CA ALA A 158 -1.07 3.72 13.16
C ALA A 158 0.19 3.02 12.61
N LEU A 159 0.04 2.07 11.68
CA LEU A 159 1.17 1.42 11.00
C LEU A 159 1.91 2.40 10.07
N ARG A 160 1.21 3.27 9.35
CA ARG A 160 1.83 4.30 8.50
C ARG A 160 2.61 5.31 9.33
N PHE A 161 2.07 5.76 10.45
CA PHE A 161 2.80 6.65 11.36
C PHE A 161 4.03 5.97 11.94
N ALA A 162 3.94 4.70 12.34
CA ALA A 162 5.09 3.95 12.82
C ALA A 162 6.21 3.85 11.76
N TRP A 163 5.84 3.66 10.48
CA TRP A 163 6.78 3.67 9.36
C TRP A 163 7.34 5.09 9.10
N ILE A 164 6.50 6.14 9.04
CA ILE A 164 6.97 7.53 8.82
C ILE A 164 7.90 7.98 9.94
N GLU A 165 7.56 7.70 11.19
CA GLU A 165 8.38 8.05 12.36
C GLU A 165 9.74 7.34 12.36
N SER A 166 9.83 6.13 11.77
CA SER A 166 11.11 5.41 11.67
C SER A 166 12.15 6.18 10.84
N GLY A 167 11.72 7.00 9.89
CA GLY A 167 12.59 7.84 9.07
C GLY A 167 13.10 9.10 9.77
N LYS A 168 12.53 9.48 10.92
CA LYS A 168 12.91 10.71 11.64
C LYS A 168 14.10 10.49 12.57
N HIS A 169 14.98 11.50 12.67
CA HIS A 169 16.15 11.45 13.56
C HIS A 169 15.79 11.41 15.05
N GLU A 170 14.64 11.90 15.44
CA GLU A 170 14.15 11.98 16.82
C GLU A 170 13.03 11.00 17.14
N GLY A 171 12.70 10.10 16.21
CA GLY A 171 11.63 9.13 16.38
C GLY A 171 12.02 7.93 17.25
N VAL A 172 11.08 6.99 17.40
CA VAL A 172 11.25 5.73 18.18
C VAL A 172 12.41 4.85 17.71
N THR A 173 12.92 5.10 16.52
CA THR A 173 14.07 4.39 15.92
C THR A 173 15.33 5.28 15.84
N ALA A 174 15.39 6.40 16.57
CA ALA A 174 16.51 7.34 16.52
C ALA A 174 17.88 6.69 16.82
N GLY A 175 17.88 5.68 17.70
CA GLY A 175 19.09 4.90 18.03
C GLY A 175 19.37 3.71 17.12
N TYR A 176 18.61 3.52 16.04
CA TYR A 176 18.80 2.39 15.13
C TYR A 176 19.85 2.72 14.07
N THR A 177 20.68 1.73 13.80
CA THR A 177 21.56 1.74 12.62
C THR A 177 20.73 1.69 11.33
N PRO A 178 21.28 2.03 10.15
CA PRO A 178 20.59 1.89 8.88
C PRO A 178 20.03 0.48 8.63
N LEU A 179 20.78 -0.58 9.00
CA LEU A 179 20.34 -1.95 8.89
C LEU A 179 19.15 -2.26 9.81
N GLU A 180 19.22 -1.84 11.07
CA GLU A 180 18.14 -2.02 12.04
C GLU A 180 16.86 -1.30 11.59
N ARG A 181 16.99 -0.12 11.03
CA ARG A 181 15.87 0.65 10.45
C ARG A 181 15.27 -0.07 9.24
N THR A 182 16.10 -0.57 8.32
CA THR A 182 15.64 -1.36 7.16
C THR A 182 14.82 -2.58 7.62
N ILE A 183 15.25 -3.27 8.68
CA ILE A 183 14.53 -4.43 9.21
C ILE A 183 13.21 -4.01 9.87
N TYR A 184 13.22 -2.93 10.68
CA TYR A 184 12.02 -2.38 11.29
C TYR A 184 10.98 -2.00 10.24
N ASP A 185 11.39 -1.22 9.24
CA ASP A 185 10.54 -0.78 8.14
C ASP A 185 9.97 -1.97 7.37
N GLY A 186 10.78 -2.99 7.12
CA GLY A 186 10.33 -4.21 6.47
C GLY A 186 9.22 -4.94 7.24
N ILE A 187 9.32 -5.04 8.56
CA ILE A 187 8.29 -5.68 9.40
C ILE A 187 7.00 -4.84 9.41
N VAL A 188 7.13 -3.51 9.60
CA VAL A 188 5.98 -2.61 9.70
C VAL A 188 5.27 -2.46 8.35
N THR A 189 6.02 -2.27 7.26
CA THR A 189 5.45 -2.14 5.91
C THR A 189 4.79 -3.43 5.43
N HIS A 190 5.34 -4.59 5.78
CA HIS A 190 4.68 -5.88 5.51
C HIS A 190 3.30 -5.96 6.18
N ALA A 191 3.23 -5.61 7.47
CA ALA A 191 1.97 -5.59 8.21
C ALA A 191 0.99 -4.54 7.64
N MET A 192 1.48 -3.36 7.27
CA MET A 192 0.70 -2.30 6.64
C MET A 192 0.10 -2.77 5.31
N THR A 193 0.90 -3.36 4.43
CA THR A 193 0.44 -3.86 3.13
C THR A 193 -0.62 -4.95 3.28
N ALA A 194 -0.43 -5.87 4.23
CA ALA A 194 -1.43 -6.90 4.53
C ALA A 194 -2.74 -6.30 5.05
N ARG A 195 -2.66 -5.21 5.84
CA ARG A 195 -3.82 -4.48 6.34
C ARG A 195 -4.55 -3.74 5.22
N ASP A 196 -3.82 -3.05 4.36
CA ASP A 196 -4.39 -2.36 3.19
C ASP A 196 -5.15 -3.34 2.30
N GLN A 197 -4.61 -4.54 2.08
CA GLN A 197 -5.29 -5.58 1.32
C GLN A 197 -6.59 -6.05 2.00
N ALA A 198 -6.53 -6.38 3.29
CA ALA A 198 -7.71 -6.82 4.03
C ALA A 198 -8.82 -5.74 4.05
N ASN A 199 -8.43 -4.48 4.21
CA ASN A 199 -9.33 -3.34 4.16
C ASN A 199 -9.94 -3.15 2.76
N THR A 200 -9.13 -3.30 1.70
CA THR A 200 -9.59 -3.23 0.31
C THR A 200 -10.63 -4.30 0.02
N GLU A 201 -10.35 -5.56 0.37
CA GLU A 201 -11.26 -6.69 0.19
C GLU A 201 -12.58 -6.51 0.96
N TRP A 202 -12.49 -6.02 2.20
CA TRP A 202 -13.65 -5.75 3.02
C TRP A 202 -14.50 -4.60 2.43
N LEU A 203 -13.88 -3.45 2.11
CA LEU A 203 -14.60 -2.30 1.57
C LEU A 203 -15.19 -2.61 0.19
N ALA A 204 -14.51 -3.40 -0.64
CA ALA A 204 -15.02 -3.83 -1.94
C ALA A 204 -16.33 -4.64 -1.80
N LYS A 205 -16.44 -5.49 -0.77
CA LYS A 205 -17.70 -6.24 -0.47
C LYS A 205 -18.83 -5.30 -0.05
N ILE A 206 -18.53 -4.33 0.84
CA ILE A 206 -19.52 -3.33 1.26
C ILE A 206 -20.02 -2.52 0.05
N VAL A 207 -19.09 -2.00 -0.74
CA VAL A 207 -19.40 -1.17 -1.91
C VAL A 207 -20.19 -1.93 -2.98
N ALA A 208 -19.95 -3.24 -3.13
CA ALA A 208 -20.68 -4.08 -4.08
C ALA A 208 -22.14 -4.26 -3.69
N VAL A 209 -22.47 -4.27 -2.40
CA VAL A 209 -23.85 -4.51 -1.89
C VAL A 209 -24.58 -3.21 -1.62
N GLU A 210 -23.92 -2.23 -0.98
CA GLU A 210 -24.56 -1.03 -0.45
C GLU A 210 -24.26 0.24 -1.28
N GLY A 211 -23.34 0.14 -2.24
CA GLY A 211 -22.78 1.31 -2.94
C GLY A 211 -21.77 2.07 -2.09
N TRP A 212 -21.36 3.25 -2.55
CA TRP A 212 -20.38 4.07 -1.83
C TRP A 212 -20.95 4.60 -0.50
N PRO A 213 -20.19 4.50 0.63
CA PRO A 213 -20.61 5.04 1.92
C PRO A 213 -20.78 6.57 1.87
N LYS A 214 -22.02 7.03 1.77
CA LYS A 214 -22.35 8.45 1.65
C LYS A 214 -22.25 9.16 2.99
N ARG A 215 -21.78 10.41 2.98
CA ARG A 215 -21.71 11.28 4.16
C ARG A 215 -23.03 11.37 4.91
N SER A 216 -24.16 11.50 4.21
CA SER A 216 -25.49 11.54 4.82
C SER A 216 -25.91 10.24 5.51
N LYS A 217 -25.29 9.10 5.16
CA LYS A 217 -25.61 7.79 5.75
C LYS A 217 -24.69 7.39 6.90
N VAL A 218 -23.40 7.61 6.74
CA VAL A 218 -22.39 7.13 7.71
C VAL A 218 -21.76 8.25 8.54
N GLY A 219 -22.06 9.51 8.23
CA GLY A 219 -21.42 10.68 8.83
C GLY A 219 -20.09 11.04 8.14
N GLN A 220 -19.61 12.27 8.40
CA GLN A 220 -18.41 12.83 7.76
C GLN A 220 -17.18 11.94 7.99
N ASN A 221 -16.84 11.65 9.24
CA ASN A 221 -15.62 10.93 9.59
C ASN A 221 -15.55 9.52 8.97
N ALA A 222 -16.68 8.82 8.92
CA ALA A 222 -16.74 7.49 8.31
C ALA A 222 -16.70 7.55 6.77
N ALA A 223 -17.27 8.59 6.16
CA ALA A 223 -17.14 8.82 4.71
C ALA A 223 -15.69 9.14 4.32
N ASP A 224 -14.98 9.95 5.12
CA ASP A 224 -13.57 10.25 4.95
C ASP A 224 -12.70 9.00 5.15
N ALA A 225 -13.05 8.16 6.12
CA ALA A 225 -12.41 6.86 6.35
C ALA A 225 -12.59 5.92 5.14
N ALA A 226 -13.79 5.81 4.59
CA ALA A 226 -14.05 5.00 3.39
C ALA A 226 -13.19 5.45 2.21
N TRP A 227 -13.09 6.77 2.00
CA TRP A 227 -12.21 7.33 0.98
C TRP A 227 -10.74 6.97 1.24
N LEU A 228 -10.26 7.11 2.47
CA LEU A 228 -8.86 6.85 2.81
C LEU A 228 -8.50 5.37 2.58
N LEU A 229 -9.37 4.44 2.95
CA LEU A 229 -9.18 3.02 2.64
C LEU A 229 -9.15 2.75 1.13
N ALA A 230 -10.01 3.41 0.33
CA ALA A 230 -9.96 3.30 -1.13
C ALA A 230 -8.72 3.97 -1.74
N GLN A 231 -8.27 5.10 -1.17
CA GLN A 231 -7.03 5.79 -1.54
C GLN A 231 -5.81 4.88 -1.34
N HIS A 232 -5.81 4.05 -0.30
CA HIS A 232 -4.73 3.11 0.01
C HIS A 232 -4.92 1.71 -0.58
N ALA A 233 -5.98 1.49 -1.36
CA ALA A 233 -6.18 0.26 -2.12
C ALA A 233 -5.27 0.16 -3.36
N ASP A 234 -4.00 0.55 -3.21
CA ASP A 234 -3.03 0.59 -4.31
C ASP A 234 -2.78 -0.78 -4.94
N ASN A 235 -3.04 -1.82 -4.18
CA ASN A 235 -2.96 -3.21 -4.62
C ASN A 235 -4.16 -3.65 -5.49
N ASP A 236 -5.25 -2.89 -5.58
CA ASP A 236 -6.40 -3.15 -6.46
C ASP A 236 -6.82 -1.93 -7.28
N PRO A 237 -6.10 -1.60 -8.36
CA PRO A 237 -6.46 -0.49 -9.25
C PRO A 237 -7.86 -0.59 -9.85
N ALA A 238 -8.38 -1.80 -10.02
CA ALA A 238 -9.73 -1.99 -10.52
C ALA A 238 -10.78 -1.59 -9.48
N PHE A 239 -10.53 -1.90 -8.19
CA PHE A 239 -11.36 -1.40 -7.11
C PHE A 239 -11.29 0.12 -6.99
N GLN A 240 -10.09 0.72 -7.06
CA GLN A 240 -9.92 2.18 -7.05
C GLN A 240 -10.71 2.85 -8.18
N LEU A 241 -10.65 2.29 -9.41
CA LEU A 241 -11.44 2.80 -10.55
C LEU A 241 -12.95 2.67 -10.31
N ARG A 242 -13.42 1.55 -9.75
CA ARG A 242 -14.85 1.38 -9.38
C ARG A 242 -15.28 2.40 -8.34
N ALA A 243 -14.49 2.56 -7.28
CA ALA A 243 -14.74 3.55 -6.23
C ALA A 243 -14.85 4.97 -6.82
N LEU A 244 -13.88 5.36 -7.66
CA LEU A 244 -13.88 6.66 -8.33
C LEU A 244 -15.15 6.88 -9.17
N ARG A 245 -15.59 5.87 -9.94
CA ARG A 245 -16.82 5.95 -10.76
C ARG A 245 -18.07 6.10 -9.90
N LEU A 246 -18.14 5.43 -8.76
CA LEU A 246 -19.26 5.56 -7.82
C LEU A 246 -19.26 6.91 -7.10
N MET A 247 -18.08 7.46 -6.80
CA MET A 247 -17.93 8.76 -6.17
C MET A 247 -18.29 9.93 -7.14
N THR A 248 -18.05 9.77 -8.42
CA THR A 248 -18.23 10.84 -9.44
C THR A 248 -19.58 11.58 -9.34
N PRO A 249 -20.75 10.91 -9.35
CA PRO A 249 -22.03 11.62 -9.23
C PRO A 249 -22.28 12.18 -7.82
N LEU A 250 -21.55 11.70 -6.82
CA LEU A 250 -21.76 12.04 -5.41
C LEU A 250 -21.05 13.35 -5.02
N VAL A 251 -20.04 13.78 -5.78
CA VAL A 251 -19.34 15.06 -5.54
C VAL A 251 -20.33 16.24 -5.66
N ALA A 252 -21.12 16.28 -6.73
CA ALA A 252 -22.13 17.34 -6.92
C ALA A 252 -23.24 17.29 -5.85
N GLN A 253 -23.48 16.13 -5.26
CA GLN A 253 -24.43 15.94 -4.17
C GLN A 253 -23.84 16.28 -2.79
N LYS A 254 -22.57 16.69 -2.71
CA LYS A 254 -21.82 16.94 -1.46
C LYS A 254 -21.70 15.71 -0.53
N GLU A 255 -21.88 14.53 -1.08
CA GLU A 255 -21.72 13.25 -0.36
C GLU A 255 -20.28 12.75 -0.33
N VAL A 256 -19.42 13.35 -1.15
CA VAL A 256 -17.98 13.09 -1.27
C VAL A 256 -17.25 14.43 -1.30
N ASP A 257 -16.14 14.52 -0.61
CA ASP A 257 -15.28 15.70 -0.60
C ASP A 257 -14.56 15.86 -1.95
N PRO A 258 -14.60 17.05 -2.60
CA PRO A 258 -13.98 17.25 -3.90
C PRO A 258 -12.45 17.15 -3.87
N GLN A 259 -11.78 17.47 -2.76
CA GLN A 259 -10.32 17.29 -2.63
C GLN A 259 -9.95 15.80 -2.61
N GLN A 260 -10.69 15.01 -1.82
CA GLN A 260 -10.54 13.57 -1.74
C GLN A 260 -10.79 12.90 -3.08
N PHE A 261 -11.83 13.34 -3.79
CA PHE A 261 -12.12 12.88 -5.15
C PHE A 261 -10.97 13.20 -6.12
N ALA A 262 -10.41 14.40 -6.07
CA ALA A 262 -9.27 14.79 -6.91
C ALA A 262 -8.01 13.95 -6.62
N MET A 263 -7.73 13.66 -5.33
CA MET A 263 -6.59 12.81 -4.94
C MET A 263 -6.73 11.37 -5.46
N LEU A 264 -7.92 10.77 -5.34
CA LEU A 264 -8.15 9.42 -5.87
C LEU A 264 -8.15 9.42 -7.40
N THR A 265 -8.66 10.47 -8.06
CA THR A 265 -8.59 10.64 -9.51
C THR A 265 -7.16 10.54 -10.00
N ASP A 266 -6.26 11.32 -9.43
CA ASP A 266 -4.86 11.35 -9.84
C ASP A 266 -4.17 9.98 -9.65
N ARG A 267 -4.46 9.32 -8.53
CA ARG A 267 -3.91 7.99 -8.24
C ARG A 267 -4.34 6.94 -9.24
N VAL A 268 -5.61 6.99 -9.65
CA VAL A 268 -6.15 6.11 -10.68
C VAL A 268 -5.60 6.47 -12.06
N GLU A 269 -5.64 7.76 -12.45
CA GLU A 269 -5.18 8.22 -13.77
C GLU A 269 -3.68 7.94 -13.99
N LEU A 270 -2.83 8.08 -12.97
CA LEU A 270 -1.42 7.70 -13.07
C LEU A 270 -1.24 6.23 -13.45
N LYS A 271 -2.01 5.31 -12.88
CA LYS A 271 -1.94 3.90 -13.23
C LYS A 271 -2.47 3.63 -14.64
N LEU A 272 -3.54 4.31 -15.04
CA LEU A 272 -4.20 4.07 -16.33
C LEU A 272 -3.50 4.77 -17.50
N SER A 273 -2.89 5.93 -17.31
CA SER A 273 -2.32 6.76 -18.37
C SER A 273 -0.88 7.20 -18.16
N GLY A 274 -0.31 6.97 -16.99
CA GLY A 274 1.00 7.50 -16.60
C GLY A 274 0.99 9.00 -16.29
N ARG A 275 -0.17 9.64 -16.25
CA ARG A 275 -0.33 11.08 -16.03
C ARG A 275 -1.45 11.34 -15.04
N GLN A 276 -1.38 12.48 -14.35
CA GLN A 276 -2.37 12.93 -13.38
C GLN A 276 -2.95 14.29 -13.77
N ARG A 277 -4.11 14.62 -13.23
CA ARG A 277 -4.88 15.81 -13.60
C ARG A 277 -4.66 16.98 -12.64
N TYR A 278 -4.63 16.70 -11.35
CA TYR A 278 -4.58 17.69 -10.28
C TYR A 278 -3.19 17.85 -9.65
N GLY A 279 -2.21 17.01 -9.99
CA GLY A 279 -0.87 17.08 -9.40
C GLY A 279 -0.83 16.77 -7.90
N THR A 280 -1.59 15.78 -7.45
CA THR A 280 -1.64 15.40 -6.03
C THR A 280 -0.63 14.32 -5.65
N GLN A 281 -0.05 13.63 -6.64
CA GLN A 281 0.96 12.61 -6.43
C GLN A 281 2.34 13.18 -6.79
N TRP A 282 3.33 12.94 -5.90
CA TRP A 282 4.61 13.63 -5.93
C TRP A 282 5.78 12.65 -5.89
N THR A 283 6.93 13.12 -6.36
CA THR A 283 8.22 12.44 -6.23
C THR A 283 9.31 13.43 -5.85
N CYS A 284 10.42 12.91 -5.34
CA CYS A 284 11.67 13.64 -5.21
C CYS A 284 12.54 13.35 -6.42
N ALA A 285 13.02 14.38 -7.09
CA ALA A 285 13.96 14.26 -8.22
C ALA A 285 14.94 15.45 -8.21
N ALA A 286 16.23 15.17 -8.29
CA ALA A 286 17.30 16.16 -8.22
C ALA A 286 17.20 17.08 -6.99
N GLY A 287 16.94 16.49 -5.81
CA GLY A 287 16.79 17.23 -4.55
C GLY A 287 15.56 18.14 -4.48
N LYS A 288 14.63 18.02 -5.41
CA LYS A 288 13.41 18.84 -5.46
C LYS A 288 12.16 17.98 -5.46
N ARG A 289 11.13 18.43 -4.75
CA ARG A 289 9.79 17.85 -4.81
C ARG A 289 9.09 18.29 -6.08
N LYS A 290 8.59 17.33 -6.84
CA LYS A 290 7.88 17.57 -8.10
C LYS A 290 6.63 16.73 -8.19
N PRO A 291 5.53 17.24 -8.77
CA PRO A 291 4.41 16.37 -9.12
C PRO A 291 4.86 15.34 -10.16
N LEU A 292 4.31 14.13 -10.08
CA LEU A 292 4.43 13.15 -11.15
C LEU A 292 3.83 13.72 -12.44
N PRO A 293 4.06 13.14 -13.63
CA PRO A 293 3.69 13.74 -14.90
C PRO A 293 2.24 14.24 -14.95
N LEU A 294 2.07 15.48 -15.34
CA LEU A 294 0.76 16.14 -15.46
C LEU A 294 0.17 15.95 -16.86
N THR A 295 -1.16 16.00 -16.99
CA THR A 295 -1.88 16.01 -18.26
C THR A 295 -1.82 17.36 -18.96
N GLN A 296 -1.51 18.44 -18.24
CA GLN A 296 -1.49 19.83 -18.68
C GLN A 296 -0.40 20.63 -17.96
N ASP A 297 -0.21 21.90 -18.31
CA ASP A 297 0.74 22.77 -17.63
C ASP A 297 0.32 23.14 -16.20
N ASP A 298 1.25 23.68 -15.41
CA ASP A 298 1.02 24.03 -14.00
C ASP A 298 -0.12 25.05 -13.83
N ALA A 299 -0.21 26.06 -14.70
CA ALA A 299 -1.24 27.09 -14.60
C ALA A 299 -2.65 26.53 -14.86
N ALA A 300 -2.79 25.62 -15.82
CA ALA A 300 -4.05 24.93 -16.06
C ALA A 300 -4.37 23.95 -14.93
N THR A 301 -3.37 23.29 -14.38
CA THR A 301 -3.51 22.40 -13.22
C THR A 301 -3.95 23.19 -11.99
N ASP A 302 -3.37 24.36 -11.71
CA ASP A 302 -3.78 25.21 -10.58
C ASP A 302 -5.23 25.71 -10.70
N ARG A 303 -5.71 25.99 -11.91
CA ARG A 303 -7.14 26.30 -12.12
C ARG A 303 -8.05 25.13 -11.73
N LEU A 304 -7.68 23.89 -12.11
CA LEU A 304 -8.44 22.70 -11.70
C LEU A 304 -8.35 22.45 -10.20
N ARG A 305 -7.17 22.62 -9.61
CA ARG A 305 -6.94 22.48 -8.16
C ARG A 305 -7.85 23.41 -7.39
N LYS A 306 -7.95 24.67 -7.82
CA LYS A 306 -8.87 25.65 -7.22
C LYS A 306 -10.33 25.19 -7.26
N THR A 307 -10.79 24.57 -8.35
CA THR A 307 -12.18 24.05 -8.44
C THR A 307 -12.45 22.89 -7.48
N ALA A 308 -11.41 22.13 -7.13
CA ALA A 308 -11.46 21.05 -6.15
C ALA A 308 -11.18 21.53 -4.72
N GLY A 309 -10.90 22.80 -4.49
CA GLY A 309 -10.54 23.33 -3.17
C GLY A 309 -9.12 23.00 -2.73
N LEU A 310 -8.25 22.61 -3.67
CA LEU A 310 -6.84 22.31 -3.39
C LEU A 310 -5.97 23.56 -3.48
N ASP A 311 -4.89 23.61 -2.69
CA ASP A 311 -3.83 24.63 -2.81
C ASP A 311 -3.17 24.55 -4.20
N THR A 312 -2.45 25.60 -4.61
CA THR A 312 -1.62 25.57 -5.81
C THR A 312 -0.53 24.49 -5.72
N ILE A 313 0.04 24.12 -6.87
CA ILE A 313 1.19 23.18 -6.90
C ILE A 313 2.32 23.70 -6.01
N ALA A 314 2.66 24.99 -6.09
CA ALA A 314 3.75 25.58 -5.31
C ALA A 314 3.48 25.56 -3.81
N GLU A 315 2.27 25.95 -3.37
CA GLU A 315 1.86 25.91 -1.97
C GLU A 315 1.87 24.48 -1.42
N ASN A 316 1.36 23.51 -2.22
CA ASN A 316 1.37 22.12 -1.81
C ASN A 316 2.80 21.56 -1.69
N ALA A 317 3.72 21.90 -2.61
CA ALA A 317 5.12 21.51 -2.51
C ALA A 317 5.74 22.02 -1.21
N ALA A 318 5.56 23.30 -0.90
CA ALA A 318 6.06 23.91 0.33
C ALA A 318 5.49 23.22 1.60
N ARG A 319 4.21 22.93 1.61
CA ARG A 319 3.56 22.21 2.72
C ARG A 319 4.11 20.79 2.87
N MET A 320 4.35 20.07 1.78
CA MET A 320 4.94 18.74 1.82
C MET A 320 6.38 18.76 2.34
N ASP A 321 7.16 19.78 1.99
CA ASP A 321 8.51 19.95 2.52
C ASP A 321 8.51 20.26 4.03
N GLN A 322 7.51 20.97 4.51
CA GLN A 322 7.32 21.19 5.96
C GLN A 322 6.93 19.91 6.70
N LEU A 323 6.09 19.06 6.10
CA LEU A 323 5.58 17.83 6.74
C LEU A 323 6.59 16.68 6.71
N TYR A 324 7.29 16.51 5.59
CA TYR A 324 8.14 15.33 5.33
C TYR A 324 9.63 15.67 5.24
N GLY A 325 9.99 16.94 5.42
CA GLY A 325 11.33 17.43 5.19
C GLY A 325 11.67 17.64 3.70
N PRO A 326 12.79 18.29 3.41
CA PRO A 326 13.24 18.52 2.03
C PRO A 326 13.57 17.19 1.34
N CYS A 327 13.43 17.17 0.01
CA CYS A 327 13.87 16.02 -0.76
C CYS A 327 15.35 15.75 -0.58
N PRO A 328 15.77 14.48 -0.39
CA PRO A 328 17.19 14.15 -0.35
C PRO A 328 17.86 14.46 -1.70
N PRO A 329 19.15 14.82 -1.70
CA PRO A 329 19.91 14.91 -2.95
C PRO A 329 19.91 13.54 -3.64
N ASP A 330 20.01 13.55 -4.97
CA ASP A 330 20.17 12.29 -5.69
C ASP A 330 21.41 11.55 -5.17
N PRO A 331 21.35 10.23 -5.02
CA PRO A 331 22.54 9.47 -4.67
C PRO A 331 23.63 9.78 -5.69
N ALA A 332 24.83 10.08 -5.20
CA ALA A 332 25.99 10.32 -6.06
C ALA A 332 26.15 9.10 -6.99
N GLN A 333 26.18 9.38 -8.30
CA GLN A 333 26.38 8.37 -9.34
C GLN A 333 27.78 7.77 -9.25
#